data_8378fc26893a7403a83ae22950101a7a
#
_entry.id   8378fc26893a7403a83ae22950101a7a
#
_cell.length_a   1.000
_cell.length_b   1.000
_cell.length_c   1.000
_cell.angle_alpha   90.00
_cell.angle_beta   90.00
_cell.angle_gamma   90.00
#
_symmetry.space_group_name_H-M   'P 1'
#
loop_
_entity.id
_entity.type
_entity.pdbx_description
1 polymer ?
#
loop_
_entity_poly.entity_id
_entity_poly.type
_entity_poly.pdbx_seq_one_letter_code
_entity_poly.pdbx_strand_id
1 'polypeptide(L)'
;TNRDELLVQTPAKLKARFNLDVRENAEVIAIDAAHKTVQVQPANGSAYTESYDALILAPGAHPVVPPIPGLADADNVFTLRNIPDMDAIEAYIAQHDPQTAVVIGAGAIGLEMTESLTQRGLKVQLVDAQDHVLPALDVEMAPALSTALQNHGVALHLGAGVTAIGQHAVTLKNGTVLPADMILMSVGVKPETALAQTAGIKLDAHTGGIAVDDRYQTSVPDIYAIGDAIAVQNQLTHTSAQISLAS
;
A
#
# COMPACT_ATOMS: atom_id res chain seq x y z
N THR A 1 0.84 -11.60 -14.98
CA THR A 1 -0.63 -11.56 -14.76
C THR A 1 -1.23 -10.68 -15.85
N ASN A 2 -2.33 -11.15 -16.47
CA ASN A 2 -3.01 -10.34 -17.50
C ASN A 2 -3.79 -9.23 -16.80
N ARG A 3 -3.58 -7.97 -17.19
CA ARG A 3 -4.24 -6.79 -16.63
C ARG A 3 -5.78 -6.92 -16.61
N ASP A 4 -6.36 -7.47 -17.68
CA ASP A 4 -7.82 -7.61 -17.79
C ASP A 4 -8.39 -8.65 -16.82
N GLU A 5 -7.60 -9.63 -16.39
CA GLU A 5 -7.99 -10.63 -15.39
C GLU A 5 -8.05 -10.05 -13.97
N LEU A 6 -7.33 -8.95 -13.70
CA LEU A 6 -7.36 -8.24 -12.43
C LEU A 6 -8.65 -7.41 -12.26
N LEU A 7 -9.32 -7.07 -13.36
CA LEU A 7 -10.57 -6.30 -13.35
C LEU A 7 -11.77 -7.23 -13.09
N VAL A 8 -11.95 -7.65 -11.86
CA VAL A 8 -13.06 -8.53 -11.44
C VAL A 8 -14.42 -7.94 -11.77
N GLN A 9 -14.56 -6.61 -11.64
CA GLN A 9 -15.77 -5.85 -11.98
C GLN A 9 -15.43 -4.62 -12.81
N THR A 10 -16.32 -4.26 -13.72
CA THR A 10 -16.24 -3.00 -14.47
C THR A 10 -17.38 -2.07 -14.07
N PRO A 11 -17.26 -0.74 -14.28
CA PRO A 11 -18.38 0.20 -14.02
C PRO A 11 -19.69 -0.22 -14.68
N ALA A 12 -19.62 -0.71 -15.91
CA ALA A 12 -20.80 -1.20 -16.64
C ALA A 12 -21.47 -2.43 -15.95
N LYS A 13 -20.66 -3.38 -15.48
CA LYS A 13 -21.18 -4.55 -14.73
C LYS A 13 -21.75 -4.14 -13.39
N LEU A 14 -21.13 -3.20 -12.67
CA LEU A 14 -21.63 -2.66 -11.41
C LEU A 14 -22.96 -1.92 -11.62
N LYS A 15 -23.06 -1.12 -12.67
CA LYS A 15 -24.32 -0.45 -13.04
C LYS A 15 -25.43 -1.45 -13.36
N ALA A 16 -25.13 -2.44 -14.19
CA ALA A 16 -26.13 -3.43 -14.61
C ALA A 16 -26.62 -4.32 -13.46
N ARG A 17 -25.71 -4.73 -12.54
CA ARG A 17 -26.04 -5.66 -11.48
C ARG A 17 -26.60 -4.99 -10.22
N PHE A 18 -26.06 -3.83 -9.85
CA PHE A 18 -26.36 -3.18 -8.58
C PHE A 18 -26.94 -1.78 -8.74
N ASN A 19 -27.12 -1.30 -9.97
CA ASN A 19 -27.55 0.07 -10.29
C ASN A 19 -26.63 1.16 -9.66
N LEU A 20 -25.33 0.87 -9.49
CA LEU A 20 -24.37 1.82 -8.96
C LEU A 20 -23.97 2.83 -10.05
N ASP A 21 -23.90 4.11 -9.68
CA ASP A 21 -23.31 5.17 -10.48
C ASP A 21 -21.82 5.30 -10.12
N VAL A 22 -20.94 4.70 -10.94
CA VAL A 22 -19.49 4.68 -10.71
C VAL A 22 -18.87 5.79 -11.53
N ARG A 23 -18.26 6.75 -10.86
CA ARG A 23 -17.57 7.91 -11.46
C ARG A 23 -16.08 7.73 -11.33
N GLU A 24 -15.46 7.29 -12.41
CA GLU A 24 -14.00 7.15 -12.52
C GLU A 24 -13.35 8.50 -12.80
N ASN A 25 -12.07 8.64 -12.44
CA ASN A 25 -11.31 9.88 -12.64
C ASN A 25 -11.99 11.11 -12.03
N ALA A 26 -12.65 10.92 -10.88
CA ALA A 26 -13.39 11.93 -10.15
C ALA A 26 -12.96 11.89 -8.69
N GLU A 27 -12.14 12.84 -8.27
CA GLU A 27 -11.60 12.91 -6.92
C GLU A 27 -12.54 13.72 -6.01
N VAL A 28 -12.84 13.17 -4.83
CA VAL A 28 -13.49 13.93 -3.76
C VAL A 28 -12.42 14.72 -3.02
N ILE A 29 -12.48 16.05 -3.14
CA ILE A 29 -11.46 16.96 -2.60
C ILE A 29 -11.87 17.64 -1.28
N ALA A 30 -13.15 17.63 -0.93
CA ALA A 30 -13.64 18.17 0.34
C ALA A 30 -14.96 17.51 0.77
N ILE A 31 -15.20 17.51 2.08
CA ILE A 31 -16.46 17.08 2.70
C ILE A 31 -16.98 18.25 3.55
N ASP A 32 -18.19 18.68 3.27
CA ASP A 32 -18.96 19.58 4.15
C ASP A 32 -20.01 18.76 4.91
N ALA A 33 -19.63 18.33 6.09
CA ALA A 33 -20.47 17.47 6.93
C ALA A 33 -21.73 18.20 7.44
N ALA A 34 -21.68 19.52 7.61
CA ALA A 34 -22.81 20.30 8.10
C ALA A 34 -23.94 20.39 7.05
N HIS A 35 -23.58 20.47 5.78
CA HIS A 35 -24.54 20.53 4.67
C HIS A 35 -24.73 19.20 3.97
N LYS A 36 -24.06 18.12 4.44
CA LYS A 36 -24.07 16.79 3.84
C LYS A 36 -23.72 16.81 2.34
N THR A 37 -22.61 17.45 1.99
CA THR A 37 -22.14 17.52 0.61
C THR A 37 -20.67 17.15 0.52
N VAL A 38 -20.28 16.68 -0.67
CA VAL A 38 -18.89 16.49 -1.06
C VAL A 38 -18.58 17.34 -2.30
N GLN A 39 -17.37 17.86 -2.36
CA GLN A 39 -16.86 18.53 -3.54
C GLN A 39 -16.06 17.54 -4.38
N VAL A 40 -16.43 17.37 -5.64
CA VAL A 40 -15.83 16.43 -6.58
C VAL A 40 -15.09 17.20 -7.65
N GLN A 41 -13.83 16.85 -7.88
CA GLN A 41 -12.99 17.35 -8.96
C GLN A 41 -12.78 16.24 -9.99
N PRO A 42 -13.48 16.26 -11.13
CA PRO A 42 -13.19 15.33 -12.21
C PRO A 42 -11.87 15.69 -12.88
N ALA A 43 -11.18 14.71 -13.45
CA ALA A 43 -9.93 14.92 -14.20
C ALA A 43 -10.13 15.88 -15.39
N ASN A 44 -11.34 15.86 -15.98
CA ASN A 44 -11.73 16.76 -17.05
C ASN A 44 -13.01 17.50 -16.66
N GLY A 45 -12.96 18.82 -16.59
CA GLY A 45 -14.12 19.67 -16.28
C GLY A 45 -13.98 20.44 -14.97
N SER A 46 -15.06 21.14 -14.62
CA SER A 46 -15.11 21.93 -13.39
C SER A 46 -15.52 21.09 -12.19
N ALA A 47 -15.03 21.46 -11.02
CA ALA A 47 -15.49 20.89 -9.78
C ALA A 47 -17.01 21.09 -9.59
N TYR A 48 -17.66 20.13 -8.99
CA TYR A 48 -19.08 20.17 -8.67
C TYR A 48 -19.35 19.66 -7.26
N THR A 49 -20.53 19.97 -6.73
CA THR A 49 -20.96 19.51 -5.41
C THR A 49 -22.00 18.42 -5.56
N GLU A 50 -21.85 17.35 -4.78
CA GLU A 50 -22.80 16.24 -4.67
C GLU A 50 -23.32 16.15 -3.25
N SER A 51 -24.63 15.96 -3.07
CA SER A 51 -25.24 15.79 -1.76
C SER A 51 -25.36 14.29 -1.41
N TYR A 52 -25.40 13.99 -0.11
CA TYR A 52 -25.57 12.60 0.37
C TYR A 52 -26.53 12.56 1.57
N ASP A 53 -27.24 11.45 1.72
CA ASP A 53 -27.97 11.10 2.94
C ASP A 53 -27.05 10.38 3.94
N ALA A 54 -26.20 9.48 3.41
CA ALA A 54 -25.13 8.81 4.14
C ALA A 54 -23.87 8.74 3.26
N LEU A 55 -22.70 8.92 3.88
CA LEU A 55 -21.41 8.91 3.22
C LEU A 55 -20.56 7.73 3.74
N ILE A 56 -19.98 6.94 2.84
CA ILE A 56 -19.02 5.90 3.21
C ILE A 56 -17.65 6.28 2.68
N LEU A 57 -16.66 6.37 3.56
CA LEU A 57 -15.27 6.62 3.23
C LEU A 57 -14.52 5.29 3.10
N ALA A 58 -13.98 5.01 1.93
CA ALA A 58 -13.20 3.81 1.66
C ALA A 58 -11.91 4.15 0.87
N PRO A 59 -11.09 5.14 1.28
CA PRO A 59 -9.95 5.60 0.50
C PRO A 59 -8.75 4.63 0.56
N GLY A 60 -8.80 3.62 1.44
CA GLY A 60 -7.74 2.64 1.61
C GLY A 60 -6.52 3.20 2.35
N ALA A 61 -5.34 2.72 1.95
CA ALA A 61 -4.05 3.13 2.50
C ALA A 61 -3.06 3.41 1.35
N HIS A 62 -1.99 4.11 1.63
CA HIS A 62 -0.89 4.35 0.68
C HIS A 62 0.42 3.74 1.19
N PRO A 63 1.33 3.32 0.30
CA PRO A 63 2.64 2.80 0.68
C PRO A 63 3.45 3.81 1.47
N VAL A 64 4.15 3.35 2.50
CA VAL A 64 5.12 4.16 3.22
C VAL A 64 6.39 4.30 2.38
N VAL A 65 6.82 5.52 2.15
CA VAL A 65 8.08 5.85 1.49
C VAL A 65 8.91 6.65 2.49
N PRO A 66 9.85 6.02 3.21
CA PRO A 66 10.70 6.72 4.18
C PRO A 66 11.63 7.73 3.47
N PRO A 67 12.02 8.81 4.14
CA PRO A 67 12.97 9.77 3.59
C PRO A 67 14.41 9.20 3.64
N ILE A 68 14.73 8.34 2.68
CA ILE A 68 16.06 7.74 2.56
C ILE A 68 16.92 8.63 1.65
N PRO A 69 18.17 8.97 2.05
CA PRO A 69 19.10 9.72 1.20
C PRO A 69 19.25 9.10 -0.19
N GLY A 70 19.15 9.92 -1.23
CA GLY A 70 19.25 9.52 -2.64
C GLY A 70 17.97 8.97 -3.27
N LEU A 71 16.92 8.73 -2.49
CA LEU A 71 15.65 8.20 -3.00
C LEU A 71 14.98 9.14 -4.02
N ALA A 72 15.03 10.45 -3.78
CA ALA A 72 14.40 11.43 -4.67
C ALA A 72 15.06 11.54 -6.05
N ASP A 73 16.33 11.12 -6.17
CA ASP A 73 17.10 11.16 -7.41
C ASP A 73 17.12 9.82 -8.15
N ALA A 74 16.48 8.78 -7.58
CA ALA A 74 16.44 7.44 -8.14
C ALA A 74 15.17 7.25 -9.00
N ASP A 75 15.35 6.81 -10.23
CA ASP A 75 14.28 6.55 -11.21
C ASP A 75 13.86 5.08 -11.31
N ASN A 76 14.54 4.22 -10.54
CA ASN A 76 14.35 2.76 -10.51
C ASN A 76 13.67 2.26 -9.24
N VAL A 77 13.03 3.16 -8.47
CA VAL A 77 12.34 2.82 -7.22
C VAL A 77 10.83 2.80 -7.42
N PHE A 78 10.20 1.72 -6.98
CA PHE A 78 8.78 1.45 -7.12
C PHE A 78 8.13 1.12 -5.79
N THR A 79 6.85 1.42 -5.69
CA THR A 79 5.91 0.89 -4.71
C THR A 79 4.84 0.09 -5.43
N LEU A 80 4.08 -0.75 -4.73
CA LEU A 80 2.96 -1.48 -5.31
C LEU A 80 1.73 -1.31 -4.43
N ARG A 81 0.68 -0.71 -5.01
CA ARG A 81 -0.63 -0.53 -4.38
C ARG A 81 -1.78 -0.86 -5.33
N ASN A 82 -1.64 -0.47 -6.59
CA ASN A 82 -2.73 -0.50 -7.56
C ASN A 82 -2.25 -0.94 -8.94
N ILE A 83 -3.17 -1.06 -9.90
CA ILE A 83 -2.86 -1.45 -11.27
C ILE A 83 -1.89 -0.49 -11.97
N PRO A 84 -2.00 0.85 -11.87
CA PRO A 84 -0.99 1.75 -12.40
C PRO A 84 0.42 1.51 -11.88
N ASP A 85 0.60 1.17 -10.61
CA ASP A 85 1.93 0.83 -10.07
C ASP A 85 2.46 -0.47 -10.72
N MET A 86 1.60 -1.47 -10.86
CA MET A 86 1.95 -2.72 -11.56
C MET A 86 2.34 -2.43 -13.02
N ASP A 87 1.54 -1.62 -13.74
CA ASP A 87 1.82 -1.24 -15.12
C ASP A 87 3.20 -0.54 -15.23
N ALA A 88 3.54 0.34 -14.28
CA ALA A 88 4.84 1.02 -14.24
C ALA A 88 6.01 0.03 -13.99
N ILE A 89 5.84 -0.93 -13.08
CA ILE A 89 6.81 -2.00 -12.82
C ILE A 89 7.02 -2.85 -14.07
N GLU A 90 5.92 -3.29 -14.72
CA GLU A 90 5.97 -4.11 -15.93
C GLU A 90 6.65 -3.35 -17.09
N ALA A 91 6.31 -2.08 -17.27
CA ALA A 91 6.93 -1.24 -18.30
C ALA A 91 8.43 -1.06 -18.07
N TYR A 92 8.83 -0.82 -16.81
CA TYR A 92 10.24 -0.70 -16.45
C TYR A 92 11.02 -2.00 -16.75
N ILE A 93 10.48 -3.14 -16.33
CA ILE A 93 11.11 -4.45 -16.59
C ILE A 93 11.26 -4.68 -18.11
N ALA A 94 10.21 -4.41 -18.88
CA ALA A 94 10.24 -4.60 -20.34
C ALA A 94 11.22 -3.67 -21.06
N GLN A 95 11.42 -2.44 -20.55
CA GLN A 95 12.27 -1.43 -21.17
C GLN A 95 13.73 -1.56 -20.80
N HIS A 96 14.04 -1.93 -19.54
CA HIS A 96 15.40 -1.86 -19.00
C HIS A 96 16.05 -3.25 -18.79
N ASP A 97 15.28 -4.34 -18.90
CA ASP A 97 15.74 -5.73 -18.68
C ASP A 97 16.59 -5.87 -17.39
N PRO A 98 16.08 -5.45 -16.21
CA PRO A 98 16.85 -5.48 -14.97
C PRO A 98 17.24 -6.92 -14.62
N GLN A 99 18.48 -7.11 -14.17
CA GLN A 99 19.02 -8.41 -13.77
C GLN A 99 18.98 -8.60 -12.26
N THR A 100 18.98 -7.48 -11.52
CA THR A 100 19.02 -7.49 -10.05
C THR A 100 17.88 -6.64 -9.49
N ALA A 101 17.25 -7.14 -8.42
CA ALA A 101 16.25 -6.37 -7.68
C ALA A 101 16.54 -6.39 -6.18
N VAL A 102 16.34 -5.25 -5.52
CA VAL A 102 16.31 -5.16 -4.06
C VAL A 102 14.87 -4.88 -3.63
N VAL A 103 14.30 -5.79 -2.84
CA VAL A 103 12.99 -5.60 -2.20
C VAL A 103 13.25 -5.16 -0.76
N ILE A 104 12.76 -3.99 -0.39
CA ILE A 104 12.92 -3.40 0.94
C ILE A 104 11.61 -3.55 1.70
N GLY A 105 11.64 -4.39 2.74
CA GLY A 105 10.47 -4.81 3.53
C GLY A 105 10.10 -6.25 3.26
N ALA A 106 10.21 -7.10 4.29
CA ALA A 106 9.90 -8.54 4.24
C ALA A 106 8.49 -8.87 4.78
N GLY A 107 7.55 -7.94 4.67
CA GLY A 107 6.12 -8.16 4.90
C GLY A 107 5.45 -8.94 3.77
N ALA A 108 4.13 -9.15 3.81
CA ALA A 108 3.38 -9.94 2.83
C ALA A 108 3.62 -9.46 1.39
N ILE A 109 3.43 -8.16 1.11
CA ILE A 109 3.64 -7.57 -0.23
C ILE A 109 5.08 -7.78 -0.70
N GLY A 110 6.07 -7.56 0.19
CA GLY A 110 7.48 -7.74 -0.16
C GLY A 110 7.82 -9.19 -0.51
N LEU A 111 7.23 -10.16 0.19
CA LEU A 111 7.41 -11.58 -0.08
C LEU A 111 6.78 -12.01 -1.40
N GLU A 112 5.54 -11.59 -1.68
CA GLU A 112 4.85 -11.86 -2.95
C GLU A 112 5.60 -11.27 -4.14
N MET A 113 6.11 -10.05 -3.99
CA MET A 113 6.92 -9.42 -5.04
C MET A 113 8.30 -10.07 -5.19
N THR A 114 8.91 -10.52 -4.08
CA THR A 114 10.15 -11.29 -4.13
C THR A 114 9.97 -12.58 -4.94
N GLU A 115 8.88 -13.31 -4.69
CA GLU A 115 8.53 -14.49 -5.47
C GLU A 115 8.31 -14.15 -6.94
N SER A 116 7.48 -13.16 -7.23
CA SER A 116 7.15 -12.75 -8.60
C SER A 116 8.38 -12.32 -9.41
N LEU A 117 9.26 -11.51 -8.83
CA LEU A 117 10.50 -11.07 -9.48
C LEU A 117 11.50 -12.22 -9.67
N THR A 118 11.60 -13.15 -8.70
CA THR A 118 12.42 -14.35 -8.81
C THR A 118 11.93 -15.26 -9.93
N GLN A 119 10.62 -15.48 -10.05
CA GLN A 119 10.01 -16.25 -11.14
C GLN A 119 10.25 -15.64 -12.52
N ARG A 120 10.45 -14.33 -12.59
CA ARG A 120 10.85 -13.61 -13.82
C ARG A 120 12.33 -13.69 -14.13
N GLY A 121 13.12 -14.34 -13.27
CA GLY A 121 14.55 -14.56 -13.48
C GLY A 121 15.46 -13.49 -12.88
N LEU A 122 14.94 -12.50 -12.15
CA LEU A 122 15.77 -11.51 -11.48
C LEU A 122 16.49 -12.14 -10.27
N LYS A 123 17.71 -11.70 -10.00
CA LYS A 123 18.43 -12.00 -8.76
C LYS A 123 17.90 -11.08 -7.66
N VAL A 124 17.06 -11.61 -6.79
CA VAL A 124 16.38 -10.83 -5.77
C VAL A 124 17.14 -10.85 -4.46
N GLN A 125 17.28 -9.67 -3.85
CA GLN A 125 17.81 -9.46 -2.52
C GLN A 125 16.69 -8.85 -1.66
N LEU A 126 16.28 -9.55 -0.60
CA LEU A 126 15.24 -9.12 0.32
C LEU A 126 15.88 -8.52 1.56
N VAL A 127 15.56 -7.26 1.84
CA VAL A 127 16.13 -6.47 2.96
C VAL A 127 15.04 -6.14 3.95
N ASP A 128 15.28 -6.37 5.23
CA ASP A 128 14.38 -5.90 6.30
C ASP A 128 15.18 -5.43 7.52
N ALA A 129 14.66 -4.41 8.21
CA ALA A 129 15.20 -3.94 9.48
C ALA A 129 14.92 -4.91 10.64
N GLN A 130 13.86 -5.73 10.51
CA GLN A 130 13.54 -6.80 11.45
C GLN A 130 14.46 -8.01 11.25
N ASP A 131 14.57 -8.84 12.27
CA ASP A 131 15.47 -10.00 12.30
C ASP A 131 14.87 -11.27 11.65
N HIS A 132 13.60 -11.23 11.24
CA HIS A 132 12.91 -12.32 10.56
C HIS A 132 11.96 -11.81 9.47
N VAL A 133 11.65 -12.68 8.52
CA VAL A 133 10.67 -12.43 7.45
C VAL A 133 9.25 -12.54 8.01
N LEU A 134 8.32 -11.80 7.40
CA LEU A 134 6.90 -11.74 7.74
C LEU A 134 6.69 -11.47 9.25
N PRO A 135 6.95 -10.24 9.72
CA PRO A 135 6.91 -9.90 11.16
C PRO A 135 5.56 -10.17 11.85
N ALA A 136 4.51 -10.44 11.09
CA ALA A 136 3.21 -10.85 11.61
C ALA A 136 3.16 -12.31 12.04
N LEU A 137 4.14 -13.14 11.66
CA LEU A 137 4.27 -14.53 12.12
C LEU A 137 5.02 -14.60 13.46
N ASP A 138 4.70 -15.63 14.24
CA ASP A 138 5.51 -15.99 15.37
C ASP A 138 6.94 -16.36 14.93
N VAL A 139 7.93 -15.94 15.70
CA VAL A 139 9.35 -16.05 15.34
C VAL A 139 9.78 -17.48 15.06
N GLU A 140 9.15 -18.47 15.70
CA GLU A 140 9.42 -19.90 15.51
C GLU A 140 9.01 -20.42 14.13
N MET A 141 8.09 -19.73 13.46
CA MET A 141 7.60 -20.11 12.12
C MET A 141 8.43 -19.48 10.98
N ALA A 142 9.05 -18.34 11.22
CA ALA A 142 9.81 -17.58 10.23
C ALA A 142 11.00 -18.35 9.60
N PRO A 143 11.74 -19.25 10.29
CA PRO A 143 12.86 -19.99 9.71
C PRO A 143 12.47 -20.86 8.51
N ALA A 144 11.28 -21.46 8.53
CA ALA A 144 10.80 -22.29 7.42
C ALA A 144 10.64 -21.46 6.14
N LEU A 145 10.07 -20.25 6.28
CA LEU A 145 9.89 -19.33 5.16
C LEU A 145 11.24 -18.77 4.66
N SER A 146 12.13 -18.40 5.58
CA SER A 146 13.49 -17.96 5.23
C SER A 146 14.26 -19.03 4.44
N THR A 147 14.17 -20.29 4.88
CA THR A 147 14.79 -21.44 4.16
C THR A 147 14.19 -21.62 2.78
N ALA A 148 12.86 -21.49 2.65
CA ALA A 148 12.19 -21.60 1.34
C ALA A 148 12.68 -20.50 0.37
N LEU A 149 12.75 -19.25 0.82
CA LEU A 149 13.27 -18.13 0.02
C LEU A 149 14.71 -18.37 -0.44
N GLN A 150 15.60 -18.79 0.46
CA GLN A 150 17.00 -19.08 0.15
C GLN A 150 17.14 -20.25 -0.84
N ASN A 151 16.32 -21.29 -0.71
CA ASN A 151 16.29 -22.43 -1.65
C ASN A 151 15.86 -22.01 -3.07
N HIS A 152 15.11 -20.90 -3.20
CA HIS A 152 14.75 -20.30 -4.49
C HIS A 152 15.74 -19.22 -4.95
N GLY A 153 16.91 -19.11 -4.30
CA GLY A 153 17.98 -18.20 -4.71
C GLY A 153 17.84 -16.76 -4.23
N VAL A 154 16.91 -16.47 -3.30
CA VAL A 154 16.75 -15.14 -2.71
C VAL A 154 17.83 -14.91 -1.65
N ALA A 155 18.57 -13.80 -1.76
CA ALA A 155 19.49 -13.38 -0.71
C ALA A 155 18.77 -12.59 0.38
N LEU A 156 18.88 -13.02 1.64
CA LEU A 156 18.22 -12.37 2.78
C LEU A 156 19.20 -11.46 3.54
N HIS A 157 18.80 -10.22 3.77
CA HIS A 157 19.51 -9.23 4.57
C HIS A 157 18.58 -8.75 5.69
N LEU A 158 18.46 -9.55 6.75
CA LEU A 158 17.60 -9.29 7.90
C LEU A 158 18.38 -8.59 9.01
N GLY A 159 17.70 -7.83 9.88
CA GLY A 159 18.32 -6.96 10.87
C GLY A 159 19.12 -5.81 10.24
N ALA A 160 18.89 -5.52 8.96
CA ALA A 160 19.67 -4.60 8.15
C ALA A 160 18.78 -3.50 7.55
N GLY A 161 18.81 -2.31 8.16
CA GLY A 161 18.12 -1.14 7.62
C GLY A 161 18.86 -0.54 6.42
N VAL A 162 18.12 0.05 5.48
CA VAL A 162 18.67 0.82 4.36
C VAL A 162 19.02 2.23 4.84
N THR A 163 20.20 2.72 4.45
CA THR A 163 20.72 4.06 4.82
C THR A 163 20.87 5.00 3.64
N ALA A 164 20.99 4.47 2.42
CA ALA A 164 21.06 5.28 1.21
C ALA A 164 20.60 4.47 -0.02
N ILE A 165 20.08 5.16 -1.01
CA ILE A 165 19.72 4.65 -2.34
C ILE A 165 20.53 5.42 -3.38
N GLY A 166 21.25 4.69 -4.23
CA GLY A 166 21.93 5.22 -5.41
C GLY A 166 21.22 4.79 -6.69
N GLN A 167 21.70 5.22 -7.86
CA GLN A 167 21.10 4.89 -9.16
C GLN A 167 20.98 3.37 -9.40
N HIS A 168 21.97 2.58 -8.98
CA HIS A 168 21.99 1.12 -9.17
C HIS A 168 22.47 0.39 -7.92
N ALA A 169 22.23 0.96 -6.74
CA ALA A 169 22.71 0.37 -5.51
C ALA A 169 21.88 0.78 -4.29
N VAL A 170 21.79 -0.12 -3.33
CA VAL A 170 21.22 0.13 -2.00
C VAL A 170 22.32 -0.08 -0.96
N THR A 171 22.52 0.91 -0.08
CA THR A 171 23.49 0.83 1.02
C THR A 171 22.77 0.47 2.31
N LEU A 172 23.26 -0.56 3.00
CA LEU A 172 22.76 -1.01 4.28
C LEU A 172 23.47 -0.36 5.46
N LYS A 173 22.85 -0.37 6.62
CA LYS A 173 23.39 0.21 7.87
C LYS A 173 24.77 -0.38 8.27
N ASN A 174 25.04 -1.62 7.92
CA ASN A 174 26.33 -2.28 8.16
C ASN A 174 27.41 -1.94 7.13
N GLY A 175 27.15 -1.05 6.19
CA GLY A 175 28.05 -0.64 5.11
C GLY A 175 28.03 -1.53 3.87
N THR A 176 27.25 -2.60 3.86
CA THR A 176 27.10 -3.45 2.65
C THR A 176 26.40 -2.66 1.56
N VAL A 177 26.91 -2.75 0.33
CA VAL A 177 26.32 -2.16 -0.86
C VAL A 177 25.78 -3.27 -1.75
N LEU A 178 24.48 -3.24 -2.03
CA LEU A 178 23.78 -4.22 -2.82
C LEU A 178 23.52 -3.66 -4.24
N PRO A 179 23.88 -4.37 -5.31
CA PRO A 179 23.51 -3.97 -6.66
C PRO A 179 21.99 -4.03 -6.82
N ALA A 180 21.41 -3.03 -7.46
CA ALA A 180 19.97 -2.89 -7.61
C ALA A 180 19.62 -2.19 -8.92
N ASP A 181 19.38 -2.94 -10.00
CA ASP A 181 18.84 -2.37 -11.24
C ASP A 181 17.39 -1.91 -11.01
N MET A 182 16.69 -2.54 -10.07
CA MET A 182 15.34 -2.22 -9.66
C MET A 182 15.21 -2.29 -8.14
N ILE A 183 14.44 -1.37 -7.55
CA ILE A 183 14.19 -1.32 -6.12
C ILE A 183 12.67 -1.30 -5.90
N LEU A 184 12.17 -2.22 -5.08
CA LEU A 184 10.79 -2.22 -4.64
C LEU A 184 10.70 -1.85 -3.14
N MET A 185 9.94 -0.80 -2.84
CA MET A 185 9.71 -0.33 -1.48
C MET A 185 8.39 -0.92 -0.94
N SER A 186 8.47 -1.76 0.09
CA SER A 186 7.31 -2.44 0.72
C SER A 186 7.38 -2.43 2.25
N VAL A 187 7.77 -1.29 2.82
CA VAL A 187 7.99 -1.11 4.27
C VAL A 187 6.73 -0.78 5.06
N GLY A 188 5.59 -1.13 4.54
CA GLY A 188 4.28 -0.95 5.17
C GLY A 188 3.40 0.07 4.46
N VAL A 189 2.21 0.28 5.02
CA VAL A 189 1.19 1.19 4.49
C VAL A 189 0.71 2.13 5.60
N LYS A 190 0.21 3.31 5.21
CA LYS A 190 -0.48 4.25 6.09
C LYS A 190 -1.90 4.46 5.63
N PRO A 191 -2.89 4.55 6.54
CA PRO A 191 -4.26 4.90 6.22
C PRO A 191 -4.34 6.21 5.44
N GLU A 192 -5.17 6.25 4.40
CA GLU A 192 -5.46 7.49 3.67
C GLU A 192 -6.55 8.26 4.42
N THR A 193 -6.14 9.26 5.17
CA THR A 193 -7.04 9.97 6.11
C THR A 193 -7.09 11.48 5.91
N ALA A 194 -6.39 12.02 4.92
CA ALA A 194 -6.29 13.46 4.69
C ALA A 194 -7.68 14.12 4.53
N LEU A 195 -8.56 13.51 3.73
CA LEU A 195 -9.92 14.00 3.51
C LEU A 195 -10.77 13.94 4.80
N ALA A 196 -10.67 12.85 5.57
CA ALA A 196 -11.38 12.70 6.83
C ALA A 196 -10.90 13.72 7.87
N GLN A 197 -9.60 13.97 7.95
CA GLN A 197 -9.01 14.93 8.87
C GLN A 197 -9.47 16.37 8.56
N THR A 198 -9.47 16.77 7.30
CA THR A 198 -9.95 18.11 6.89
C THR A 198 -11.44 18.30 7.14
N ALA A 199 -12.23 17.23 7.13
CA ALA A 199 -13.66 17.23 7.48
C ALA A 199 -13.93 17.19 9.00
N GLY A 200 -12.89 17.23 9.85
CA GLY A 200 -13.02 17.19 11.31
C GLY A 200 -13.41 15.81 11.89
N ILE A 201 -13.25 14.75 11.11
CA ILE A 201 -13.48 13.37 11.54
C ILE A 201 -12.32 12.93 12.42
N LYS A 202 -12.62 12.32 13.57
CA LYS A 202 -11.59 11.85 14.51
C LYS A 202 -10.77 10.71 13.93
N LEU A 203 -9.46 10.81 14.12
CA LEU A 203 -8.52 9.74 13.84
C LEU A 203 -8.11 9.04 15.15
N ASP A 204 -7.79 7.78 15.06
CA ASP A 204 -7.18 7.02 16.16
C ASP A 204 -5.73 7.47 16.36
N ALA A 205 -5.37 7.81 17.60
CA ALA A 205 -4.05 8.37 17.91
C ALA A 205 -2.89 7.36 17.78
N HIS A 206 -3.18 6.07 17.83
CA HIS A 206 -2.16 5.02 17.77
C HIS A 206 -1.88 4.59 16.34
N THR A 207 -2.93 4.35 15.56
CA THR A 207 -2.83 3.83 14.19
C THR A 207 -2.83 4.93 13.13
N GLY A 208 -3.34 6.11 13.46
CA GLY A 208 -3.60 7.19 12.50
C GLY A 208 -4.82 6.94 11.59
N GLY A 209 -5.49 5.79 11.70
CA GLY A 209 -6.68 5.46 10.92
C GLY A 209 -7.93 6.21 11.39
N ILE A 210 -8.97 6.22 10.56
CA ILE A 210 -10.26 6.83 10.91
C ILE A 210 -10.87 6.02 12.07
N ALA A 211 -11.15 6.70 13.19
CA ALA A 211 -11.80 6.08 14.34
C ALA A 211 -13.28 5.80 14.02
N VAL A 212 -13.70 4.55 14.18
CA VAL A 212 -15.08 4.10 13.96
C VAL A 212 -15.61 3.31 15.16
N ASP A 213 -16.92 3.27 15.31
CA ASP A 213 -17.61 2.41 16.26
C ASP A 213 -17.84 0.99 15.69
N ASP A 214 -18.56 0.14 16.42
CA ASP A 214 -18.92 -1.23 16.03
C ASP A 214 -19.88 -1.33 14.83
N ARG A 215 -20.41 -0.21 14.36
CA ARG A 215 -21.23 -0.06 13.16
C ARG A 215 -20.51 0.66 12.03
N TYR A 216 -19.20 0.84 12.16
CA TYR A 216 -18.36 1.58 11.21
C TYR A 216 -18.72 3.06 11.09
N GLN A 217 -19.50 3.61 12.02
CA GLN A 217 -19.82 5.03 12.04
C GLN A 217 -18.62 5.82 12.61
N THR A 218 -18.32 6.93 11.95
CA THR A 218 -17.25 7.84 12.39
C THR A 218 -17.72 8.76 13.53
N SER A 219 -16.86 9.66 13.98
CA SER A 219 -17.23 10.69 14.97
C SER A 219 -18.25 11.72 14.46
N VAL A 220 -18.58 11.68 13.17
CA VAL A 220 -19.53 12.60 12.52
C VAL A 220 -20.76 11.81 12.10
N PRO A 221 -22.00 12.25 12.47
CA PRO A 221 -23.22 11.57 12.08
C PRO A 221 -23.35 11.37 10.56
N ASP A 222 -23.92 10.24 10.16
CA ASP A 222 -24.20 9.86 8.77
C ASP A 222 -22.93 9.71 7.89
N ILE A 223 -21.73 9.72 8.51
CA ILE A 223 -20.46 9.40 7.86
C ILE A 223 -19.89 8.12 8.45
N TYR A 224 -19.65 7.16 7.61
CA TYR A 224 -19.09 5.84 7.90
C TYR A 224 -17.71 5.69 7.24
N ALA A 225 -16.87 4.80 7.75
CA ALA A 225 -15.60 4.47 7.10
C ALA A 225 -15.32 2.98 7.18
N ILE A 226 -14.68 2.44 6.13
CA ILE A 226 -14.37 1.00 5.99
C ILE A 226 -13.02 0.78 5.31
N GLY A 227 -12.54 -0.46 5.34
CA GLY A 227 -11.30 -0.88 4.66
C GLY A 227 -10.03 -0.41 5.38
N ASP A 228 -8.92 -0.31 4.66
CA ASP A 228 -7.59 -0.04 5.21
C ASP A 228 -7.42 1.37 5.79
N ALA A 229 -8.40 2.25 5.58
CA ALA A 229 -8.38 3.61 6.12
C ALA A 229 -8.78 3.70 7.59
N ILE A 230 -9.38 2.64 8.18
CA ILE A 230 -9.94 2.69 9.52
C ILE A 230 -9.00 2.11 10.58
N ALA A 231 -9.21 2.53 11.82
CA ALA A 231 -8.72 1.87 13.01
C ALA A 231 -9.84 1.00 13.60
N VAL A 232 -9.56 -0.28 13.81
CA VAL A 232 -10.46 -1.21 14.46
C VAL A 232 -9.94 -1.59 15.85
N GLN A 233 -10.84 -1.90 16.76
CA GLN A 233 -10.47 -2.41 18.07
C GLN A 233 -10.36 -3.94 18.00
N ASN A 234 -9.18 -4.46 18.33
CA ASN A 234 -8.98 -5.89 18.48
C ASN A 234 -9.77 -6.36 19.70
N GLN A 235 -10.71 -7.27 19.51
CA GLN A 235 -11.61 -7.71 20.59
C GLN A 235 -10.93 -8.54 21.67
N LEU A 236 -9.77 -9.16 21.37
CA LEU A 236 -9.01 -9.97 22.34
C LEU A 236 -8.04 -9.11 23.16
N THR A 237 -7.31 -8.22 22.51
CA THR A 237 -6.29 -7.40 23.17
C THR A 237 -6.80 -6.04 23.61
N HIS A 238 -7.98 -5.63 23.15
CA HIS A 238 -8.57 -4.31 23.36
C HIS A 238 -7.67 -3.14 22.93
N THR A 239 -6.77 -3.40 21.97
CA THR A 239 -5.90 -2.37 21.36
C THR A 239 -6.42 -1.97 19.99
N SER A 240 -6.21 -0.69 19.64
CA SER A 240 -6.47 -0.23 18.28
C SER A 240 -5.45 -0.85 17.31
N ALA A 241 -5.94 -1.32 16.17
CA ALA A 241 -5.12 -1.87 15.10
C ALA A 241 -5.60 -1.35 13.74
N GLN A 242 -4.68 -1.17 12.83
CA GLN A 242 -4.97 -1.12 11.40
C GLN A 242 -4.93 -2.55 10.90
N ILE A 243 -6.03 -3.01 10.32
CA ILE A 243 -6.07 -4.32 9.67
C ILE A 243 -6.09 -4.05 8.18
N SER A 244 -4.94 -4.15 7.55
CA SER A 244 -4.88 -4.25 6.10
C SER A 244 -5.42 -5.62 5.72
N LEU A 245 -6.52 -5.65 4.97
CA LEU A 245 -6.99 -6.88 4.38
C LEU A 245 -5.98 -7.24 3.29
N ALA A 246 -5.08 -8.17 3.62
CA ALA A 246 -4.30 -8.83 2.59
C ALA A 246 -5.28 -9.52 1.66
N SER A 247 -5.30 -9.06 0.44
CA SER A 247 -6.08 -9.64 -0.65
C SER A 247 -5.51 -11.00 -1.04
#